data_5c549825b40b6719a1e7caae00516bd4
#
_entry.id   5c549825b40b6719a1e7caae00516bd4
#
_cell.length_a   1.000
_cell.length_b   1.000
_cell.length_c   1.000
_cell.angle_alpha   90.00
_cell.angle_beta   90.00
_cell.angle_gamma   90.00
#
_symmetry.space_group_name_H-M   'P 1'
#
loop_
_entity.id
_entity.type
_entity.pdbx_description
1 polymer ?
#
loop_
_entity_poly.entity_id
_entity_poly.type
_entity_poly.pdbx_seq_one_letter_code
_entity_poly.pdbx_strand_id
1 'polypeptide(L)'
;MDLNALRVFERVAATGSFTATARHFHRAVSSISRQIASLEESLGQQLLYRHTRAVTLTEAGERYYQDVRGILEQLDLATEALTAPNAEPSGVLRLNAPVAFGQRQIMPILHRFQQRYPAVNVELMLTDQLTDPVREGIDITFRVGELADTTLVARRLAPMNYVVAAAPSYLHNAGTPNTPDDLAQHSCLLYQGEMGRQRWYFHHPEQHQPLTCKVDGPLCSNDAESLVQAALMGHGLVMFPTWLIADELASGKLLPVLEAWRCEVAPGRRDIHVLYAQRRLHTRKVSAFLDHLFEMVGPAPAWDNWRERRLPDERT
;
A
#
# COMPACT_ATOMS: atom_id res chain seq x y z
N MET A 1 4.56 -36.26 11.13
CA MET A 1 4.55 -35.11 10.20
C MET A 1 5.88 -34.37 10.35
N ASP A 2 6.63 -34.19 9.27
CA ASP A 2 7.96 -33.59 9.27
C ASP A 2 7.87 -32.10 8.94
N LEU A 3 8.48 -31.23 9.76
CA LEU A 3 8.53 -29.78 9.57
C LEU A 3 9.08 -29.39 8.17
N ASN A 4 10.05 -30.17 7.68
CA ASN A 4 10.63 -29.94 6.39
C ASN A 4 9.62 -30.19 5.23
N ALA A 5 8.72 -31.16 5.41
CA ALA A 5 7.64 -31.39 4.45
C ALA A 5 6.64 -30.22 4.43
N LEU A 6 6.37 -29.60 5.58
CA LEU A 6 5.52 -28.40 5.67
C LEU A 6 6.17 -27.21 4.95
N ARG A 7 7.47 -26.96 5.13
CA ARG A 7 8.22 -25.90 4.43
C ARG A 7 8.23 -26.12 2.92
N VAL A 8 8.41 -27.37 2.48
CA VAL A 8 8.35 -27.73 1.06
C VAL A 8 6.95 -27.50 0.50
N PHE A 9 5.91 -27.91 1.22
CA PHE A 9 4.52 -27.69 0.80
C PHE A 9 4.21 -26.18 0.69
N GLU A 10 4.54 -25.40 1.73
CA GLU A 10 4.36 -23.94 1.73
C GLU A 10 5.01 -23.33 0.48
N ARG A 11 6.24 -23.72 0.17
CA ARG A 11 6.97 -23.17 -0.96
C ARG A 11 6.42 -23.60 -2.32
N VAL A 12 5.97 -24.86 -2.47
CA VAL A 12 5.30 -25.32 -3.71
C VAL A 12 3.98 -24.56 -3.90
N ALA A 13 3.21 -24.39 -2.83
CA ALA A 13 1.95 -23.65 -2.87
C ALA A 13 2.16 -22.18 -3.27
N ALA A 14 3.14 -21.51 -2.65
CA ALA A 14 3.47 -20.11 -2.93
C ALA A 14 3.99 -19.86 -4.36
N THR A 15 4.78 -20.82 -4.92
CA THR A 15 5.41 -20.63 -6.23
C THR A 15 4.63 -21.26 -7.39
N GLY A 16 3.65 -22.13 -7.11
CA GLY A 16 2.98 -22.95 -8.13
C GLY A 16 3.92 -23.87 -8.90
N SER A 17 5.16 -24.17 -8.40
CA SER A 17 6.21 -24.81 -9.15
C SER A 17 7.10 -25.74 -8.32
N PHE A 18 7.08 -27.03 -8.64
CA PHE A 18 8.03 -27.99 -8.08
C PHE A 18 9.48 -27.68 -8.45
N THR A 19 9.72 -27.19 -9.66
CA THR A 19 11.06 -26.87 -10.15
C THR A 19 11.65 -25.66 -9.43
N ALA A 20 10.86 -24.59 -9.22
CA ALA A 20 11.29 -23.42 -8.46
C ALA A 20 11.59 -23.78 -7.00
N THR A 21 10.74 -24.62 -6.39
CA THR A 21 10.93 -25.11 -5.03
C THR A 21 12.18 -26.00 -4.92
N ALA A 22 12.40 -26.89 -5.90
CA ALA A 22 13.58 -27.75 -5.92
C ALA A 22 14.89 -26.95 -5.99
N ARG A 23 14.93 -25.90 -6.80
CA ARG A 23 16.06 -24.96 -6.86
C ARG A 23 16.30 -24.26 -5.52
N HIS A 24 15.22 -23.77 -4.90
CA HIS A 24 15.30 -23.08 -3.61
C HIS A 24 15.88 -23.95 -2.50
N PHE A 25 15.50 -25.24 -2.43
CA PHE A 25 16.00 -26.17 -1.42
C PHE A 25 17.27 -26.94 -1.85
N HIS A 26 17.84 -26.67 -3.03
CA HIS A 26 18.97 -27.37 -3.60
C HIS A 26 18.76 -28.90 -3.64
N ARG A 27 17.57 -29.33 -4.07
CA ARG A 27 17.14 -30.73 -4.13
C ARG A 27 16.63 -31.10 -5.52
N ALA A 28 16.58 -32.41 -5.80
CA ALA A 28 15.95 -32.91 -7.02
C ALA A 28 14.43 -32.72 -6.98
N VAL A 29 13.82 -32.39 -8.14
CA VAL A 29 12.36 -32.22 -8.28
C VAL A 29 11.61 -33.47 -7.82
N SER A 30 12.14 -34.66 -8.11
CA SER A 30 11.58 -35.95 -7.67
C SER A 30 11.55 -36.11 -6.15
N SER A 31 12.52 -35.52 -5.42
CA SER A 31 12.55 -35.51 -3.97
C SER A 31 11.44 -34.63 -3.39
N ILE A 32 11.27 -33.42 -3.94
CA ILE A 32 10.18 -32.49 -3.56
C ILE A 32 8.81 -33.15 -3.82
N SER A 33 8.63 -33.76 -5.02
CA SER A 33 7.37 -34.44 -5.36
C SER A 33 7.03 -35.59 -4.40
N ARG A 34 8.04 -36.39 -4.01
CA ARG A 34 7.85 -37.49 -3.03
C ARG A 34 7.49 -36.96 -1.64
N GLN A 35 8.11 -35.88 -1.18
CA GLN A 35 7.78 -35.27 0.11
C GLN A 35 6.34 -34.77 0.16
N ILE A 36 5.87 -34.13 -0.92
CA ILE A 36 4.47 -33.70 -1.01
C ILE A 36 3.52 -34.91 -1.05
N ALA A 37 3.82 -35.94 -1.84
CA ALA A 37 3.00 -37.15 -1.88
C ALA A 37 2.89 -37.83 -0.50
N SER A 38 4.00 -37.94 0.24
CA SER A 38 4.01 -38.49 1.59
C SER A 38 3.24 -37.61 2.59
N LEU A 39 3.27 -36.29 2.43
CA LEU A 39 2.46 -35.38 3.25
C LEU A 39 0.96 -35.59 2.97
N GLU A 40 0.56 -35.60 1.68
CA GLU A 40 -0.84 -35.86 1.28
C GLU A 40 -1.33 -37.22 1.78
N GLU A 41 -0.51 -38.25 1.67
CA GLU A 41 -0.80 -39.59 2.20
C GLU A 41 -0.98 -39.57 3.72
N SER A 42 -0.10 -38.91 4.46
CA SER A 42 -0.19 -38.83 5.92
C SER A 42 -1.43 -38.06 6.43
N LEU A 43 -1.95 -37.16 5.62
CA LEU A 43 -3.16 -36.37 5.90
C LEU A 43 -4.43 -37.02 5.36
N GLY A 44 -4.31 -38.04 4.49
CA GLY A 44 -5.44 -38.64 3.81
C GLY A 44 -6.19 -37.67 2.87
N GLN A 45 -5.53 -36.60 2.45
CA GLN A 45 -6.12 -35.52 1.66
C GLN A 45 -5.16 -35.05 0.56
N GLN A 46 -5.69 -34.85 -0.64
CA GLN A 46 -4.96 -34.23 -1.72
C GLN A 46 -4.95 -32.71 -1.53
N LEU A 47 -3.76 -32.11 -1.49
CA LEU A 47 -3.57 -30.68 -1.29
C LEU A 47 -3.31 -29.93 -2.59
N LEU A 48 -2.77 -30.61 -3.62
CA LEU A 48 -2.36 -30.01 -4.89
C LEU A 48 -3.01 -30.72 -6.08
N TYR A 49 -3.56 -29.94 -7.02
CA TYR A 49 -3.83 -30.42 -8.37
C TYR A 49 -2.54 -30.37 -9.20
N ARG A 50 -2.18 -31.50 -9.79
CA ARG A 50 -0.99 -31.64 -10.64
C ARG A 50 -1.40 -31.61 -12.10
N HIS A 51 -1.37 -30.45 -12.73
CA HIS A 51 -1.53 -30.32 -14.17
C HIS A 51 -0.15 -30.24 -14.85
N THR A 52 -0.05 -30.66 -16.10
CA THR A 52 1.21 -30.69 -16.86
C THR A 52 1.87 -29.31 -17.03
N ARG A 53 1.12 -28.22 -16.81
CA ARG A 53 1.58 -26.82 -16.99
C ARG A 53 1.54 -25.95 -15.73
N ALA A 54 0.85 -26.38 -14.68
CA ALA A 54 0.72 -25.61 -13.44
C ALA A 54 0.40 -26.51 -12.24
N VAL A 55 0.83 -26.09 -11.06
CA VAL A 55 0.42 -26.66 -9.77
C VAL A 55 -0.51 -25.68 -9.10
N THR A 56 -1.71 -26.12 -8.77
CA THR A 56 -2.71 -25.32 -8.07
C THR A 56 -3.17 -26.00 -6.79
N LEU A 57 -3.59 -25.25 -5.81
CA LEU A 57 -4.11 -25.78 -4.56
C LEU A 57 -5.53 -26.36 -4.76
N THR A 58 -5.84 -27.42 -4.03
CA THR A 58 -7.23 -27.86 -3.81
C THR A 58 -7.87 -26.96 -2.76
N GLU A 59 -9.18 -27.04 -2.55
CA GLU A 59 -9.85 -26.31 -1.46
C GLU A 59 -9.30 -26.71 -0.08
N ALA A 60 -9.01 -27.98 0.13
CA ALA A 60 -8.35 -28.48 1.34
C ALA A 60 -6.90 -27.96 1.41
N GLY A 61 -6.21 -27.94 0.27
CA GLY A 61 -4.86 -27.40 0.15
C GLY A 61 -4.78 -25.92 0.48
N GLU A 62 -5.74 -25.10 0.04
CA GLU A 62 -5.78 -23.68 0.33
C GLU A 62 -5.93 -23.43 1.84
N ARG A 63 -6.89 -24.09 2.49
CA ARG A 63 -7.07 -23.99 3.95
C ARG A 63 -5.81 -24.43 4.69
N TYR A 64 -5.28 -25.58 4.32
CA TYR A 64 -4.08 -26.13 4.96
C TYR A 64 -2.83 -25.25 4.73
N TYR A 65 -2.71 -24.64 3.56
CA TYR A 65 -1.64 -23.69 3.25
C TYR A 65 -1.64 -22.49 4.18
N GLN A 66 -2.81 -21.88 4.43
CA GLN A 66 -2.93 -20.75 5.34
C GLN A 66 -2.54 -21.13 6.78
N ASP A 67 -3.00 -22.29 7.26
CA ASP A 67 -2.68 -22.77 8.61
C ASP A 67 -1.18 -23.10 8.77
N VAL A 68 -0.61 -23.86 7.83
CA VAL A 68 0.81 -24.25 7.84
C VAL A 68 1.70 -23.02 7.77
N ARG A 69 1.38 -22.07 6.93
CA ARG A 69 2.10 -20.80 6.81
C ARG A 69 2.15 -20.07 8.15
N GLY A 70 1.02 -19.96 8.87
CA GLY A 70 0.96 -19.37 10.20
C GLY A 70 1.82 -20.09 11.24
N ILE A 71 1.82 -21.43 11.22
CA ILE A 71 2.62 -22.27 12.13
C ILE A 71 4.12 -22.12 11.87
N LEU A 72 4.54 -22.22 10.60
CA LEU A 72 5.94 -22.06 10.21
C LEU A 72 6.49 -20.69 10.60
N GLU A 73 5.68 -19.69 10.43
CA GLU A 73 6.00 -18.33 10.79
C GLU A 73 6.15 -18.14 12.31
N GLN A 74 5.26 -18.75 13.12
CA GLN A 74 5.39 -18.75 14.58
C GLN A 74 6.68 -19.46 15.05
N LEU A 75 7.04 -20.54 14.37
CA LEU A 75 8.28 -21.25 14.66
C LEU A 75 9.52 -20.40 14.32
N ASP A 76 9.49 -19.72 13.18
CA ASP A 76 10.59 -18.84 12.77
C ASP A 76 10.74 -17.67 13.75
N LEU A 77 9.63 -17.06 14.20
CA LEU A 77 9.60 -16.04 15.25
C LEU A 77 10.22 -16.54 16.57
N ALA A 78 9.83 -17.74 17.02
CA ALA A 78 10.37 -18.33 18.24
C ALA A 78 11.89 -18.60 18.11
N THR A 79 12.33 -19.01 16.93
CA THR A 79 13.75 -19.27 16.64
C THR A 79 14.55 -17.96 16.58
N GLU A 80 14.03 -16.92 15.94
CA GLU A 80 14.65 -15.59 15.88
C GLU A 80 14.82 -14.97 17.28
N ALA A 81 13.86 -15.20 18.19
CA ALA A 81 13.94 -14.71 19.56
C ALA A 81 15.12 -15.31 20.36
N LEU A 82 15.58 -16.50 19.96
CA LEU A 82 16.72 -17.19 20.59
C LEU A 82 18.07 -16.85 19.95
N THR A 83 18.09 -16.29 18.75
CA THR A 83 19.33 -15.93 18.06
C THR A 83 19.91 -14.63 18.60
N ALA A 84 21.26 -14.49 18.49
CA ALA A 84 22.01 -13.38 19.08
C ALA A 84 21.39 -12.00 18.80
N PRO A 85 21.39 -11.07 19.76
CA PRO A 85 20.76 -9.75 19.66
C PRO A 85 21.20 -8.91 18.45
N ASN A 86 22.37 -9.22 17.86
CA ASN A 86 23.03 -8.44 16.81
C ASN A 86 22.96 -9.08 15.40
N ALA A 87 22.14 -10.11 15.16
CA ALA A 87 22.02 -10.65 13.80
C ALA A 87 21.29 -9.67 12.88
N GLU A 88 21.79 -9.51 11.65
CA GLU A 88 21.18 -8.64 10.66
C GLU A 88 19.78 -9.11 10.25
N PRO A 89 18.86 -8.17 9.94
CA PRO A 89 17.55 -8.50 9.39
C PRO A 89 17.67 -9.34 8.12
N SER A 90 16.89 -10.42 8.01
CA SER A 90 16.90 -11.31 6.85
C SER A 90 15.54 -11.98 6.64
N GLY A 91 15.37 -12.66 5.50
CA GLY A 91 14.16 -13.39 5.14
C GLY A 91 13.18 -12.56 4.31
N VAL A 92 11.92 -12.97 4.24
CA VAL A 92 10.90 -12.34 3.41
C VAL A 92 10.04 -11.39 4.23
N LEU A 93 10.03 -10.12 3.86
CA LEU A 93 9.15 -9.08 4.41
C LEU A 93 7.95 -8.90 3.47
N ARG A 94 6.74 -9.15 3.97
CA ARG A 94 5.48 -9.06 3.21
C ARG A 94 4.74 -7.79 3.55
N LEU A 95 4.52 -6.96 2.54
CA LEU A 95 3.88 -5.67 2.67
C LEU A 95 2.63 -5.60 1.81
N ASN A 96 1.61 -4.91 2.32
CA ASN A 96 0.43 -4.55 1.55
C ASN A 96 0.20 -3.04 1.63
N ALA A 97 -0.11 -2.42 0.50
CA ALA A 97 -0.40 -0.98 0.43
C ALA A 97 -1.45 -0.68 -0.65
N PRO A 98 -2.19 0.45 -0.53
CA PRO A 98 -2.97 0.98 -1.63
C PRO A 98 -2.10 1.24 -2.86
N VAL A 99 -2.64 1.02 -4.06
CA VAL A 99 -1.85 0.98 -5.31
C VAL A 99 -1.02 2.25 -5.48
N ALA A 100 -1.65 3.40 -5.55
CA ALA A 100 -0.95 4.67 -5.76
C ALA A 100 0.01 5.03 -4.62
N PHE A 101 -0.36 4.77 -3.36
CA PHE A 101 0.50 5.03 -2.20
C PHE A 101 1.74 4.14 -2.22
N GLY A 102 1.57 2.87 -2.53
CA GLY A 102 2.66 1.92 -2.66
C GLY A 102 3.67 2.33 -3.72
N GLN A 103 3.17 2.70 -4.90
CA GLN A 103 4.01 3.13 -6.02
C GLN A 103 4.77 4.43 -5.72
N ARG A 104 4.09 5.45 -5.21
CA ARG A 104 4.65 6.79 -5.04
C ARG A 104 5.49 6.96 -3.78
N GLN A 105 5.08 6.34 -2.66
CA GLN A 105 5.70 6.60 -1.38
C GLN A 105 6.47 5.40 -0.82
N ILE A 106 5.94 4.18 -0.98
CA ILE A 106 6.57 3.00 -0.38
C ILE A 106 7.75 2.50 -1.22
N MET A 107 7.63 2.48 -2.54
CA MET A 107 8.73 2.00 -3.42
C MET A 107 10.06 2.74 -3.21
N PRO A 108 10.12 4.08 -3.12
CA PRO A 108 11.38 4.78 -2.84
C PRO A 108 11.99 4.42 -1.47
N ILE A 109 11.13 4.20 -0.45
CA ILE A 109 11.56 3.80 0.89
C ILE A 109 12.11 2.37 0.85
N LEU A 110 11.43 1.45 0.15
CA LEU A 110 11.87 0.07 -0.02
C LEU A 110 13.21 -0.02 -0.73
N HIS A 111 13.43 0.79 -1.75
CA HIS A 111 14.71 0.83 -2.45
C HIS A 111 15.87 1.13 -1.49
N ARG A 112 15.75 2.15 -0.64
CA ARG A 112 16.76 2.51 0.37
C ARG A 112 16.88 1.46 1.47
N PHE A 113 15.74 0.87 1.88
CA PHE A 113 15.72 -0.20 2.88
C PHE A 113 16.51 -1.43 2.41
N GLN A 114 16.29 -1.87 1.17
CA GLN A 114 16.99 -3.03 0.60
C GLN A 114 18.48 -2.77 0.35
N GLN A 115 18.88 -1.52 0.09
CA GLN A 115 20.32 -1.15 0.07
C GLN A 115 20.96 -1.32 1.46
N ARG A 116 20.22 -0.98 2.53
CA ARG A 116 20.71 -1.11 3.92
C ARG A 116 20.66 -2.55 4.43
N TYR A 117 19.67 -3.33 3.99
CA TYR A 117 19.44 -4.71 4.43
C TYR A 117 19.27 -5.67 3.24
N PRO A 118 20.36 -6.00 2.53
CA PRO A 118 20.29 -6.78 1.28
C PRO A 118 19.84 -8.23 1.48
N ALA A 119 19.90 -8.76 2.72
CA ALA A 119 19.40 -10.09 3.06
C ALA A 119 17.87 -10.16 3.25
N VAL A 120 17.16 -9.01 3.18
CA VAL A 120 15.69 -8.96 3.24
C VAL A 120 15.12 -8.94 1.84
N ASN A 121 14.39 -10.00 1.48
CA ASN A 121 13.55 -10.02 0.29
C ASN A 121 12.21 -9.39 0.59
N VAL A 122 11.68 -8.56 -0.30
CA VAL A 122 10.38 -7.91 -0.11
C VAL A 122 9.36 -8.47 -1.10
N GLU A 123 8.21 -8.86 -0.57
CA GLU A 123 7.00 -9.17 -1.33
C GLU A 123 6.00 -8.04 -1.09
N LEU A 124 5.79 -7.18 -2.11
CA LEU A 124 4.88 -6.03 -2.03
C LEU A 124 3.61 -6.33 -2.82
N MET A 125 2.48 -6.38 -2.13
CA MET A 125 1.14 -6.49 -2.71
C MET A 125 0.49 -5.11 -2.75
N LEU A 126 0.08 -4.66 -3.94
CA LEU A 126 -0.62 -3.41 -4.13
C LEU A 126 -2.09 -3.68 -4.46
N THR A 127 -2.98 -3.21 -3.59
CA THR A 127 -4.44 -3.33 -3.79
C THR A 127 -5.18 -2.27 -2.98
N ASP A 128 -6.24 -1.73 -3.57
CA ASP A 128 -7.15 -0.82 -2.88
C ASP A 128 -8.28 -1.56 -2.16
N GLN A 129 -8.39 -2.89 -2.35
CA GLN A 129 -9.36 -3.73 -1.67
C GLN A 129 -8.97 -3.95 -0.21
N LEU A 130 -9.98 -4.06 0.66
CA LEU A 130 -9.79 -4.43 2.06
C LEU A 130 -9.47 -5.93 2.13
N THR A 131 -8.24 -6.23 2.55
CA THR A 131 -7.76 -7.60 2.77
C THR A 131 -7.60 -7.87 4.26
N ASP A 132 -7.64 -9.15 4.65
CA ASP A 132 -7.29 -9.57 6.02
C ASP A 132 -5.78 -9.89 6.08
N PRO A 133 -4.95 -9.00 6.66
CA PRO A 133 -3.50 -9.18 6.67
C PRO A 133 -3.06 -10.43 7.43
N VAL A 134 -3.83 -10.86 8.42
CA VAL A 134 -3.50 -12.03 9.24
C VAL A 134 -3.68 -13.31 8.41
N ARG A 135 -4.82 -13.44 7.71
CA ARG A 135 -5.08 -14.59 6.84
C ARG A 135 -4.11 -14.66 5.67
N GLU A 136 -3.76 -13.51 5.10
CA GLU A 136 -2.84 -13.44 3.96
C GLU A 136 -1.36 -13.49 4.38
N GLY A 137 -1.07 -13.51 5.71
CA GLY A 137 0.28 -13.54 6.28
C GLY A 137 1.11 -12.33 5.90
N ILE A 138 0.48 -11.18 5.79
CA ILE A 138 1.13 -9.89 5.58
C ILE A 138 1.79 -9.45 6.89
N ASP A 139 3.03 -8.99 6.81
CA ASP A 139 3.77 -8.48 7.96
C ASP A 139 3.31 -7.08 8.34
N ILE A 140 3.18 -6.21 7.33
CA ILE A 140 2.80 -4.81 7.49
C ILE A 140 1.80 -4.41 6.40
N THR A 141 0.72 -3.75 6.80
CA THR A 141 -0.27 -3.17 5.90
C THR A 141 -0.33 -1.67 6.07
N PHE A 142 -0.32 -0.94 4.97
CA PHE A 142 -0.59 0.49 4.95
C PHE A 142 -2.09 0.72 4.73
N ARG A 143 -2.67 1.63 5.52
CA ARG A 143 -4.05 2.09 5.36
C ARG A 143 -4.07 3.60 5.22
N VAL A 144 -4.76 4.04 4.18
CA VAL A 144 -4.92 5.46 3.85
C VAL A 144 -6.38 5.84 4.07
N GLY A 145 -6.62 6.78 4.99
CA GLY A 145 -7.95 7.25 5.31
C GLY A 145 -8.48 6.79 6.66
N GLU A 146 -9.75 6.44 6.72
CA GLU A 146 -10.41 6.00 7.95
C GLU A 146 -9.97 4.59 8.35
N LEU A 147 -9.74 4.41 9.63
CA LEU A 147 -9.36 3.13 10.19
C LEU A 147 -10.60 2.46 10.80
N ALA A 148 -11.01 1.31 10.25
CA ALA A 148 -12.01 0.47 10.86
C ALA A 148 -11.46 -0.21 12.13
N ASP A 149 -12.35 -0.70 12.98
CA ASP A 149 -11.98 -1.49 14.16
C ASP A 149 -11.10 -2.68 13.74
N THR A 150 -9.98 -2.83 14.42
CA THR A 150 -8.98 -3.85 14.09
C THR A 150 -8.31 -4.39 15.36
N THR A 151 -7.95 -5.67 15.33
CA THR A 151 -7.12 -6.31 16.37
C THR A 151 -5.62 -6.07 16.16
N LEU A 152 -5.25 -5.40 15.06
CA LEU A 152 -3.86 -5.07 14.75
C LEU A 152 -3.41 -3.82 15.51
N VAL A 153 -2.11 -3.73 15.73
CA VAL A 153 -1.49 -2.49 16.18
C VAL A 153 -1.55 -1.49 15.02
N ALA A 154 -2.13 -0.34 15.27
CA ALA A 154 -2.18 0.76 14.32
C ALA A 154 -1.27 1.90 14.79
N ARG A 155 -0.25 2.23 14.00
CA ARG A 155 0.59 3.41 14.22
C ARG A 155 0.30 4.43 13.14
N ARG A 156 0.04 5.66 13.55
CA ARG A 156 -0.09 6.79 12.63
C ARG A 156 1.26 7.07 11.98
N LEU A 157 1.29 7.09 10.65
CA LEU A 157 2.48 7.40 9.86
C LEU A 157 2.54 8.91 9.53
N ALA A 158 1.42 9.45 9.02
CA ALA A 158 1.35 10.85 8.60
C ALA A 158 -0.12 11.32 8.54
N PRO A 159 -0.36 12.66 8.61
CA PRO A 159 -1.67 13.21 8.28
C PRO A 159 -1.97 13.11 6.80
N MET A 160 -3.24 13.20 6.43
CA MET A 160 -3.67 13.39 5.05
C MET A 160 -4.04 14.84 4.81
N ASN A 161 -3.25 15.53 4.00
CA ASN A 161 -3.51 16.90 3.58
C ASN A 161 -3.99 16.87 2.13
N TYR A 162 -5.16 17.46 1.86
CA TYR A 162 -5.75 17.52 0.53
C TYR A 162 -5.54 18.88 -0.11
N VAL A 163 -5.39 18.88 -1.44
CA VAL A 163 -5.24 20.08 -2.27
C VAL A 163 -6.15 19.95 -3.49
N VAL A 164 -6.85 21.03 -3.83
CA VAL A 164 -7.51 21.15 -5.13
C VAL A 164 -6.51 21.69 -6.13
N ALA A 165 -6.36 21.03 -7.26
CA ALA A 165 -5.37 21.43 -8.25
C ALA A 165 -5.85 21.14 -9.69
N ALA A 166 -5.30 21.87 -10.64
CA ALA A 166 -5.50 21.65 -12.07
C ALA A 166 -4.24 22.03 -12.87
N ALA A 167 -4.16 21.56 -14.12
CA ALA A 167 -3.13 22.00 -15.03
C ALA A 167 -3.25 23.49 -15.38
N PRO A 168 -2.13 24.20 -15.62
CA PRO A 168 -2.15 25.61 -16.08
C PRO A 168 -3.01 25.81 -17.32
N SER A 169 -2.98 24.87 -18.24
CA SER A 169 -3.80 24.91 -19.48
C SER A 169 -5.31 24.90 -19.22
N TYR A 170 -5.75 24.11 -18.23
CA TYR A 170 -7.14 24.09 -17.83
C TYR A 170 -7.57 25.45 -17.22
N LEU A 171 -6.76 25.95 -16.28
CA LEU A 171 -7.06 27.22 -15.60
C LEU A 171 -7.03 28.41 -16.56
N HIS A 172 -6.16 28.38 -17.58
CA HIS A 172 -6.14 29.41 -18.62
C HIS A 172 -7.45 29.45 -19.43
N ASN A 173 -8.02 28.28 -19.72
CA ASN A 173 -9.22 28.17 -20.57
C ASN A 173 -10.53 28.33 -19.77
N ALA A 174 -10.60 27.75 -18.57
CA ALA A 174 -11.82 27.68 -17.76
C ALA A 174 -11.90 28.76 -16.67
N GLY A 175 -10.80 29.50 -16.43
CA GLY A 175 -10.65 30.39 -15.28
C GLY A 175 -10.17 29.66 -14.02
N THR A 176 -9.80 30.44 -13.00
CA THR A 176 -9.38 29.94 -11.70
C THR A 176 -10.52 30.12 -10.69
N PRO A 177 -11.01 29.06 -10.03
CA PRO A 177 -12.03 29.19 -9.02
C PRO A 177 -11.47 29.93 -7.79
N ASN A 178 -12.20 30.92 -7.30
CA ASN A 178 -11.84 31.73 -6.11
C ASN A 178 -12.53 31.24 -4.83
N THR A 179 -13.71 30.65 -4.99
CA THR A 179 -14.51 30.08 -3.91
C THR A 179 -14.94 28.65 -4.26
N PRO A 180 -15.27 27.83 -3.25
CA PRO A 180 -15.79 26.47 -3.51
C PRO A 180 -17.08 26.45 -4.35
N ASP A 181 -17.90 27.51 -4.31
CA ASP A 181 -19.13 27.61 -5.10
C ASP A 181 -18.85 27.72 -6.62
N ASP A 182 -17.69 28.28 -7.00
CA ASP A 182 -17.28 28.39 -8.40
C ASP A 182 -17.07 27.00 -9.05
N LEU A 183 -16.82 25.96 -8.23
CA LEU A 183 -16.64 24.58 -8.69
C LEU A 183 -17.84 24.03 -9.47
N ALA A 184 -19.03 24.60 -9.23
CA ALA A 184 -20.23 24.24 -10.01
C ALA A 184 -20.11 24.57 -11.52
N GLN A 185 -19.19 25.46 -11.89
CA GLN A 185 -18.91 25.86 -13.27
C GLN A 185 -17.66 25.17 -13.85
N HIS A 186 -17.00 24.34 -13.05
CA HIS A 186 -15.78 23.65 -13.45
C HIS A 186 -15.99 22.14 -13.63
N SER A 187 -15.22 21.54 -14.52
CA SER A 187 -15.09 20.09 -14.63
C SER A 187 -14.28 19.56 -13.47
N CYS A 188 -14.87 18.69 -12.64
CA CYS A 188 -14.18 18.03 -11.53
C CYS A 188 -14.00 16.55 -11.85
N LEU A 189 -12.76 16.05 -11.73
CA LEU A 189 -12.41 14.66 -11.97
C LEU A 189 -12.55 13.92 -10.64
N LEU A 190 -13.42 12.91 -10.56
CA LEU A 190 -13.89 12.36 -9.30
C LEU A 190 -13.36 10.93 -9.08
N TYR A 191 -12.76 10.73 -7.91
CA TYR A 191 -12.37 9.39 -7.50
C TYR A 191 -13.58 8.62 -6.98
N GLN A 192 -13.72 7.36 -7.40
CA GLN A 192 -14.74 6.43 -6.95
C GLN A 192 -14.09 5.24 -6.25
N GLY A 193 -14.03 5.30 -4.93
CA GLY A 193 -13.58 4.17 -4.11
C GLY A 193 -14.72 3.23 -3.71
N GLU A 194 -14.42 2.27 -2.84
CA GLU A 194 -15.42 1.32 -2.32
C GLU A 194 -16.58 2.00 -1.60
N MET A 195 -16.35 3.14 -0.97
CA MET A 195 -17.38 3.95 -0.30
C MET A 195 -18.19 4.84 -1.25
N GLY A 196 -18.03 4.68 -2.56
CA GLY A 196 -18.70 5.46 -3.59
C GLY A 196 -17.87 6.63 -4.09
N ARG A 197 -18.57 7.57 -4.78
CA ARG A 197 -17.96 8.75 -5.39
C ARG A 197 -17.48 9.72 -4.31
N GLN A 198 -16.26 10.23 -4.47
CA GLN A 198 -15.63 11.23 -3.61
C GLN A 198 -16.51 12.48 -3.49
N ARG A 199 -16.66 12.95 -2.25
CA ARG A 199 -17.31 14.24 -1.94
C ARG A 199 -16.25 15.24 -1.54
N TRP A 200 -16.48 16.52 -1.81
CA TRP A 200 -15.56 17.60 -1.51
C TRP A 200 -16.11 18.46 -0.41
N TYR A 201 -15.35 18.59 0.68
CA TYR A 201 -15.66 19.42 1.84
C TYR A 201 -14.60 20.48 1.99
N PHE A 202 -15.05 21.70 2.28
CA PHE A 202 -14.18 22.85 2.44
C PHE A 202 -14.42 23.51 3.80
N HIS A 203 -13.32 23.79 4.50
CA HIS A 203 -13.35 24.49 5.80
C HIS A 203 -12.66 25.83 5.62
N HIS A 204 -13.38 26.90 5.95
CA HIS A 204 -12.81 28.25 6.06
C HIS A 204 -12.49 28.54 7.53
N PRO A 205 -11.36 29.23 7.86
CA PRO A 205 -11.01 29.56 9.25
C PRO A 205 -12.10 30.30 10.02
N GLU A 206 -12.91 31.10 9.33
CA GLU A 206 -13.97 31.93 9.92
C GLU A 206 -15.34 31.23 10.00
N GLN A 207 -15.46 29.98 9.47
CA GLN A 207 -16.73 29.26 9.43
C GLN A 207 -16.66 28.00 10.30
N HIS A 208 -17.67 27.80 11.14
CA HIS A 208 -17.73 26.67 12.06
C HIS A 208 -18.17 25.35 11.41
N GLN A 209 -18.85 25.42 10.26
CA GLN A 209 -19.32 24.21 9.56
C GLN A 209 -18.64 24.07 8.19
N PRO A 210 -18.31 22.85 7.79
CA PRO A 210 -17.75 22.62 6.47
C PRO A 210 -18.79 22.92 5.37
N LEU A 211 -18.36 23.57 4.33
CA LEU A 211 -19.12 23.72 3.09
C LEU A 211 -19.00 22.43 2.29
N THR A 212 -20.12 21.81 1.94
CA THR A 212 -20.16 20.63 1.07
C THR A 212 -20.50 21.07 -0.33
N CYS A 213 -19.58 20.88 -1.28
CA CYS A 213 -19.81 21.24 -2.66
C CYS A 213 -20.29 20.03 -3.47
N LYS A 214 -21.35 20.26 -4.23
CA LYS A 214 -21.76 19.30 -5.26
C LYS A 214 -20.90 19.55 -6.49
N VAL A 215 -19.91 18.68 -6.67
CA VAL A 215 -19.00 18.69 -7.81
C VAL A 215 -19.38 17.62 -8.81
N ASP A 216 -19.20 17.88 -10.10
CA ASP A 216 -19.44 16.93 -11.18
C ASP A 216 -18.44 17.16 -12.31
N GLY A 217 -18.35 16.18 -13.23
CA GLY A 217 -17.45 16.28 -14.35
C GLY A 217 -17.45 15.05 -15.24
N PRO A 218 -16.71 15.13 -16.36
CA PRO A 218 -16.80 14.15 -17.43
C PRO A 218 -16.12 12.81 -17.11
N LEU A 219 -15.28 12.76 -16.05
CA LEU A 219 -14.50 11.57 -15.74
C LEU A 219 -14.61 11.21 -14.25
N CYS A 220 -14.92 9.94 -14.03
CA CYS A 220 -14.88 9.30 -12.72
C CYS A 220 -14.11 7.99 -12.84
N SER A 221 -13.18 7.73 -11.92
CA SER A 221 -12.36 6.50 -11.94
C SER A 221 -12.07 6.03 -10.51
N ASN A 222 -11.87 4.72 -10.36
CA ASN A 222 -11.34 4.11 -9.16
C ASN A 222 -9.79 4.03 -9.17
N ASP A 223 -9.16 4.54 -10.21
CA ASP A 223 -7.71 4.66 -10.31
C ASP A 223 -7.28 6.12 -10.20
N ALA A 224 -6.63 6.46 -9.09
CA ALA A 224 -6.22 7.82 -8.79
C ALA A 224 -5.15 8.34 -9.76
N GLU A 225 -4.24 7.48 -10.22
CA GLU A 225 -3.20 7.87 -11.19
C GLU A 225 -3.79 8.26 -12.53
N SER A 226 -4.81 7.54 -13.03
CA SER A 226 -5.53 7.92 -14.24
C SER A 226 -6.17 9.31 -14.13
N LEU A 227 -6.71 9.65 -12.95
CA LEU A 227 -7.28 10.99 -12.73
C LEU A 227 -6.20 12.07 -12.63
N VAL A 228 -5.03 11.78 -12.06
CA VAL A 228 -3.87 12.68 -12.08
C VAL A 228 -3.44 12.94 -13.53
N GLN A 229 -3.32 11.88 -14.35
CA GLN A 229 -2.98 12.05 -15.77
C GLN A 229 -4.02 12.88 -16.53
N ALA A 230 -5.31 12.65 -16.29
CA ALA A 230 -6.37 13.46 -16.90
C ALA A 230 -6.28 14.93 -16.47
N ALA A 231 -5.99 15.21 -15.20
CA ALA A 231 -5.79 16.58 -14.72
C ALA A 231 -4.59 17.25 -15.40
N LEU A 232 -3.46 16.53 -15.56
CA LEU A 232 -2.27 17.01 -16.27
C LEU A 232 -2.54 17.31 -17.75
N MET A 233 -3.45 16.57 -18.38
CA MET A 233 -3.93 16.82 -19.75
C MET A 233 -4.93 17.98 -19.84
N GLY A 234 -5.29 18.62 -18.73
CA GLY A 234 -6.20 19.76 -18.71
C GLY A 234 -7.68 19.39 -18.77
N HIS A 235 -8.08 18.20 -18.35
CA HIS A 235 -9.49 17.77 -18.38
C HIS A 235 -10.32 18.36 -17.23
N GLY A 236 -9.70 18.86 -16.16
CA GLY A 236 -10.43 19.40 -15.02
C GLY A 236 -9.61 19.52 -13.74
N LEU A 237 -10.33 19.82 -12.68
CA LEU A 237 -9.82 19.91 -11.31
C LEU A 237 -9.83 18.55 -10.62
N VAL A 238 -8.84 18.29 -9.79
CA VAL A 238 -8.79 17.15 -8.86
C VAL A 238 -8.69 17.65 -7.43
N MET A 239 -9.25 16.91 -6.47
CA MET A 239 -8.94 17.07 -5.05
C MET A 239 -8.23 15.80 -4.58
N PHE A 240 -6.93 15.89 -4.39
CA PHE A 240 -6.11 14.75 -3.98
C PHE A 240 -5.21 15.07 -2.79
N PRO A 241 -4.80 14.03 -2.04
CA PRO A 241 -3.84 14.22 -0.96
C PRO A 241 -2.46 14.59 -1.53
N THR A 242 -1.72 15.38 -0.77
CA THR A 242 -0.38 15.86 -1.14
C THR A 242 0.57 14.71 -1.47
N TRP A 243 0.51 13.59 -0.74
CA TRP A 243 1.36 12.44 -1.04
C TRP A 243 1.19 11.87 -2.45
N LEU A 244 0.05 12.13 -3.12
CA LEU A 244 -0.22 11.66 -4.48
C LEU A 244 0.27 12.64 -5.55
N ILE A 245 0.15 13.96 -5.32
CA ILE A 245 0.38 14.99 -6.35
C ILE A 245 1.49 15.99 -5.98
N ALA A 246 2.29 15.72 -4.96
CA ALA A 246 3.33 16.65 -4.50
C ALA A 246 4.36 17.00 -5.57
N ASP A 247 4.75 16.05 -6.40
CA ASP A 247 5.75 16.27 -7.45
C ASP A 247 5.19 17.10 -8.60
N GLU A 248 3.92 16.91 -8.94
CA GLU A 248 3.21 17.73 -9.93
C GLU A 248 3.00 19.16 -9.44
N LEU A 249 2.72 19.35 -8.13
CA LEU A 249 2.62 20.67 -7.52
C LEU A 249 3.98 21.37 -7.44
N ALA A 250 5.02 20.66 -7.03
CA ALA A 250 6.38 21.19 -6.94
C ALA A 250 6.95 21.60 -8.30
N SER A 251 6.66 20.81 -9.34
CA SER A 251 7.08 21.10 -10.72
C SER A 251 6.20 22.11 -11.47
N GLY A 252 5.11 22.59 -10.84
CA GLY A 252 4.17 23.51 -11.49
C GLY A 252 3.31 22.89 -12.59
N LYS A 253 3.35 21.58 -12.80
CA LYS A 253 2.49 20.86 -13.74
C LYS A 253 1.03 20.86 -13.31
N LEU A 254 0.78 20.86 -12.01
CA LEU A 254 -0.48 21.17 -11.39
C LEU A 254 -0.33 22.43 -10.53
N LEU A 255 -1.28 23.34 -10.62
CA LEU A 255 -1.35 24.53 -9.79
C LEU A 255 -2.41 24.36 -8.72
N PRO A 256 -2.10 24.63 -7.44
CA PRO A 256 -3.09 24.60 -6.38
C PRO A 256 -4.07 25.76 -6.54
N VAL A 257 -5.32 25.49 -6.24
CA VAL A 257 -6.39 26.51 -6.20
C VAL A 257 -7.15 26.39 -4.88
N LEU A 258 -7.92 27.42 -4.51
CA LEU A 258 -8.69 27.46 -3.26
C LEU A 258 -7.82 27.30 -2.01
N GLU A 259 -6.58 27.79 -2.02
CA GLU A 259 -5.61 27.58 -0.93
C GLU A 259 -6.03 28.22 0.43
N ALA A 260 -6.96 29.17 0.43
CA ALA A 260 -7.54 29.70 1.64
C ALA A 260 -8.46 28.69 2.38
N TRP A 261 -8.81 27.59 1.70
CA TRP A 261 -9.74 26.59 2.21
C TRP A 261 -9.01 25.27 2.53
N ARG A 262 -9.26 24.75 3.74
CA ARG A 262 -8.82 23.40 4.05
C ARG A 262 -9.76 22.39 3.38
N CYS A 263 -9.20 21.51 2.59
CA CYS A 263 -9.94 20.53 1.78
C CYS A 263 -9.98 19.16 2.46
N GLU A 264 -11.14 18.50 2.40
CA GLU A 264 -11.34 17.14 2.92
C GLU A 264 -12.29 16.35 1.99
N VAL A 265 -12.18 15.02 1.99
CA VAL A 265 -13.06 14.14 1.19
C VAL A 265 -14.12 13.44 2.03
N ALA A 266 -14.09 13.61 3.33
CA ALA A 266 -15.09 13.16 4.28
C ALA A 266 -14.98 13.99 5.57
N PRO A 267 -16.07 14.10 6.37
CA PRO A 267 -15.99 14.68 7.69
C PRO A 267 -15.02 13.91 8.59
N GLY A 268 -14.19 14.66 9.33
CA GLY A 268 -13.26 14.06 10.28
C GLY A 268 -11.84 13.91 9.76
N ARG A 269 -10.93 13.76 10.71
CA ARG A 269 -9.50 13.66 10.42
C ARG A 269 -9.18 12.32 9.79
N ARG A 270 -8.44 12.35 8.70
CA ARG A 270 -7.90 11.17 8.03
C ARG A 270 -6.40 11.18 8.15
N ASP A 271 -5.86 10.01 8.39
CA ASP A 271 -4.43 9.81 8.53
C ASP A 271 -3.98 8.60 7.69
N ILE A 272 -2.69 8.49 7.49
CA ILE A 272 -2.05 7.30 6.95
C ILE A 272 -1.58 6.47 8.14
N HIS A 273 -1.95 5.19 8.17
CA HIS A 273 -1.60 4.27 9.23
C HIS A 273 -0.79 3.08 8.72
N VAL A 274 0.05 2.60 9.62
CA VAL A 274 0.79 1.33 9.45
C VAL A 274 0.19 0.33 10.42
N LEU A 275 -0.29 -0.79 9.91
CA LEU A 275 -0.92 -1.86 10.70
C LEU A 275 -0.05 -3.10 10.68
N TYR A 276 0.09 -3.74 11.82
CA TYR A 276 0.79 -5.01 11.96
C TYR A 276 0.30 -5.77 13.18
N ALA A 277 0.41 -7.10 13.18
CA ALA A 277 0.13 -7.88 14.37
C ALA A 277 1.22 -7.64 15.42
N GLN A 278 0.83 -7.47 16.71
CA GLN A 278 1.78 -7.21 17.80
C GLN A 278 2.95 -8.21 17.83
N ARG A 279 2.67 -9.49 17.58
CA ARG A 279 3.69 -10.55 17.52
C ARG A 279 4.73 -10.35 16.43
N ARG A 280 4.39 -9.66 15.33
CA ARG A 280 5.29 -9.38 14.20
C ARG A 280 6.39 -8.38 14.54
N LEU A 281 6.14 -7.50 15.50
CA LEU A 281 7.12 -6.52 15.95
C LEU A 281 8.40 -7.18 16.52
N HIS A 282 8.31 -8.44 16.96
CA HIS A 282 9.46 -9.18 17.46
C HIS A 282 10.37 -9.72 16.34
N THR A 283 9.94 -9.67 15.06
CA THR A 283 10.82 -10.02 13.94
C THR A 283 11.72 -8.85 13.58
N ARG A 284 13.00 -9.13 13.41
CA ARG A 284 14.01 -8.08 13.09
C ARG A 284 13.72 -7.37 11.78
N LYS A 285 13.26 -8.09 10.74
CA LYS A 285 12.90 -7.52 9.45
C LYS A 285 11.76 -6.50 9.58
N VAL A 286 10.75 -6.79 10.41
CA VAL A 286 9.61 -5.89 10.65
C VAL A 286 10.03 -4.69 11.47
N SER A 287 10.74 -4.89 12.60
CA SER A 287 11.23 -3.80 13.43
C SER A 287 12.16 -2.87 12.63
N ALA A 288 13.15 -3.43 11.93
CA ALA A 288 14.08 -2.64 11.11
C ALA A 288 13.39 -1.86 10.00
N PHE A 289 12.36 -2.47 9.36
CA PHE A 289 11.59 -1.75 8.35
C PHE A 289 10.74 -0.63 8.94
N LEU A 290 10.09 -0.86 10.08
CA LEU A 290 9.32 0.18 10.75
C LEU A 290 10.21 1.35 11.18
N ASP A 291 11.36 1.06 11.78
CA ASP A 291 12.32 2.11 12.18
C ASP A 291 12.78 2.92 10.97
N HIS A 292 13.17 2.24 9.88
CA HIS A 292 13.56 2.89 8.63
C HIS A 292 12.43 3.71 8.00
N LEU A 293 11.19 3.18 8.00
CA LEU A 293 10.01 3.87 7.48
C LEU A 293 9.75 5.17 8.23
N PHE A 294 9.74 5.10 9.58
CA PHE A 294 9.47 6.28 10.40
C PHE A 294 10.62 7.30 10.37
N GLU A 295 11.87 6.84 10.22
CA GLU A 295 13.03 7.69 9.98
C GLU A 295 12.89 8.45 8.65
N MET A 296 12.52 7.74 7.58
CA MET A 296 12.39 8.31 6.23
C MET A 296 11.22 9.27 6.07
N VAL A 297 10.07 8.96 6.66
CA VAL A 297 8.89 9.82 6.58
C VAL A 297 9.02 11.03 7.50
N GLY A 298 9.55 10.82 8.71
CA GLY A 298 9.74 11.88 9.70
C GLY A 298 8.44 12.49 10.21
N PRO A 299 8.54 13.53 11.06
CA PRO A 299 7.37 14.23 11.62
C PRO A 299 6.68 15.14 10.60
N ALA A 300 7.42 15.62 9.59
CA ALA A 300 6.94 16.45 8.49
C ALA A 300 7.28 15.76 7.16
N PRO A 301 6.36 14.98 6.61
CA PRO A 301 6.61 14.23 5.38
C PRO A 301 7.02 15.11 4.22
N ALA A 302 7.99 14.66 3.43
CA ALA A 302 8.52 15.44 2.30
C ALA A 302 7.46 15.82 1.26
N TRP A 303 6.39 15.04 1.15
CA TRP A 303 5.28 15.35 0.24
C TRP A 303 4.41 16.52 0.70
N ASP A 304 4.44 16.89 1.98
CA ASP A 304 3.74 18.08 2.48
C ASP A 304 4.56 19.37 2.28
N ASN A 305 5.87 19.24 2.07
CA ASN A 305 6.78 20.36 1.85
C ASN A 305 6.96 20.70 0.35
N TRP A 306 5.97 20.37 -0.49
CA TRP A 306 6.04 20.61 -1.95
C TRP A 306 6.21 22.10 -2.30
N ARG A 307 5.72 23.03 -1.44
CA ARG A 307 5.88 24.47 -1.66
C ARG A 307 7.34 24.90 -1.58
N GLU A 308 8.13 24.30 -0.69
CA GLU A 308 9.57 24.59 -0.54
C GLU A 308 10.38 24.01 -1.69
N ARG A 309 9.87 22.94 -2.34
CA ARG A 309 10.47 22.29 -3.51
C ARG A 309 10.09 22.94 -4.83
N ARG A 310 9.14 23.88 -4.81
CA ARG A 310 8.70 24.58 -6.01
C ARG A 310 9.85 25.45 -6.53
N LEU A 311 10.27 25.19 -7.77
CA LEU A 311 11.27 26.03 -8.45
C LEU A 311 10.73 27.47 -8.51
N PRO A 312 11.56 28.49 -8.25
CA PRO A 312 11.18 29.86 -8.47
C PRO A 312 10.73 30.03 -9.92
N ASP A 313 9.59 30.70 -10.11
CA ASP A 313 9.04 30.97 -11.45
C ASP A 313 10.13 31.64 -12.30
N GLU A 314 10.56 31.04 -13.40
CA GLU A 314 11.47 31.63 -14.39
C GLU A 314 10.76 32.75 -15.18
N ARG A 315 9.95 33.58 -14.51
CA ARG A 315 9.30 34.73 -15.08
C ARG A 315 9.77 36.00 -14.35
N THR A 316 10.95 36.44 -14.73
CA THR A 316 11.35 37.86 -14.68
C THR A 316 11.94 38.25 -16.02
#